data_6e4ad96e88077fa463d82cbbaa2a526d
#
_entry.id   6e4ad96e88077fa463d82cbbaa2a526d
#
_cell.length_a   1.000
_cell.length_b   1.000
_cell.length_c   1.000
_cell.angle_alpha   90.00
_cell.angle_beta   90.00
_cell.angle_gamma   90.00
#
_symmetry.space_group_name_H-M   'P 1'
#
loop_
_entity.id
_entity.type
_entity.pdbx_description
1 polymer ?
#
loop_
_entity_poly.entity_id
_entity_poly.type
_entity_poly.pdbx_seq_one_letter_code
_entity_poly.pdbx_strand_id
1 'polypeptide(L)'
;MAKKVKVALIYDFDGTLSTTDMQNYGLIPTFGMSCKTFWNKANTFGDQNMMEQITSSMYYVFKTAKDKKIPLTRELFFECGKNIQFFEGVENWFERINHYGDMLDLEIEHYVISAGYEEIIEGCAIRKYFKEVYGCAYAYDDKGEAVWPARVVNYSTKTQYLSKINKGLGKLDDRGVNEFMPDEERPIPFTRMIYFGDGMTDIPSMRLVKKGGGYSIAVYKPKSQDKKKAVKILKDGRVNFALPADYREDEQIDTVVTVSYTHLRA
;
A
#
# COMPACT_ATOMS: atom_id res chain seq x y z
N MET A 1 -12.55 -30.53 -7.07
CA MET A 1 -11.78 -30.08 -5.91
C MET A 1 -12.58 -29.03 -5.21
N ALA A 2 -12.65 -29.03 -3.89
CA ALA A 2 -13.30 -27.93 -3.15
C ALA A 2 -12.55 -26.60 -3.43
N LYS A 3 -13.27 -25.50 -3.54
CA LYS A 3 -12.69 -24.19 -3.77
C LYS A 3 -11.95 -23.76 -2.50
N LYS A 4 -10.64 -23.44 -2.60
CA LYS A 4 -9.88 -22.94 -1.46
C LYS A 4 -10.51 -21.67 -0.89
N VAL A 5 -10.37 -21.50 0.42
CA VAL A 5 -10.83 -20.28 1.10
C VAL A 5 -9.85 -19.15 0.79
N LYS A 6 -10.38 -18.04 0.27
CA LYS A 6 -9.56 -16.86 -0.06
C LYS A 6 -9.29 -16.00 1.15
N VAL A 7 -8.04 -15.60 1.31
CA VAL A 7 -7.56 -14.64 2.32
C VAL A 7 -6.80 -13.52 1.62
N ALA A 8 -7.09 -12.26 1.97
CA ALA A 8 -6.36 -11.12 1.44
C ALA A 8 -5.35 -10.58 2.45
N LEU A 9 -4.08 -10.50 2.04
CA LEU A 9 -3.06 -9.72 2.70
C LEU A 9 -2.90 -8.39 1.96
N ILE A 10 -3.17 -7.30 2.65
CA ILE A 10 -3.29 -5.96 2.05
C ILE A 10 -2.26 -5.06 2.69
N TYR A 11 -1.40 -4.48 1.87
CA TYR A 11 -0.26 -3.70 2.33
C TYR A 11 -0.38 -2.24 1.90
N ASP A 12 -0.08 -1.31 2.80
CA ASP A 12 0.53 -0.08 2.36
C ASP A 12 1.93 -0.37 1.81
N PHE A 13 2.54 0.56 1.09
CA PHE A 13 3.83 0.31 0.45
C PHE A 13 4.98 1.03 1.15
N ASP A 14 4.91 2.35 1.20
CA ASP A 14 5.96 3.21 1.77
C ASP A 14 6.01 3.10 3.31
N GLY A 15 7.18 2.80 3.87
CA GLY A 15 7.31 2.57 5.31
C GLY A 15 6.73 1.23 5.80
N THR A 16 6.06 0.48 4.92
CA THR A 16 5.45 -0.83 5.23
C THR A 16 6.25 -1.97 4.58
N LEU A 17 6.38 -1.98 3.27
CA LEU A 17 7.22 -2.91 2.52
C LEU A 17 8.57 -2.28 2.14
N SER A 18 8.57 -1.04 1.68
CA SER A 18 9.78 -0.26 1.40
C SER A 18 10.25 0.52 2.61
N THR A 19 11.56 0.78 2.69
CA THR A 19 12.18 1.40 3.88
C THR A 19 11.98 2.91 3.99
N THR A 20 11.46 3.56 2.92
CA THR A 20 11.10 4.99 2.85
C THR A 20 10.15 5.23 1.68
N ASP A 21 9.71 6.49 1.49
CA ASP A 21 8.86 6.87 0.36
C ASP A 21 9.52 6.47 -0.97
N MET A 22 8.76 5.84 -1.86
CA MET A 22 9.26 5.30 -3.13
C MET A 22 9.88 6.36 -4.05
N GLN A 23 9.42 7.60 -3.97
CA GLN A 23 9.96 8.72 -4.75
C GLN A 23 11.42 9.03 -4.39
N ASN A 24 11.85 8.66 -3.17
CA ASN A 24 13.19 8.94 -2.67
C ASN A 24 14.26 8.08 -3.35
N TYR A 25 13.90 6.91 -3.90
CA TYR A 25 14.88 5.98 -4.48
C TYR A 25 15.32 6.32 -5.92
N GLY A 26 14.51 7.07 -6.65
CA GLY A 26 14.82 7.36 -8.05
C GLY A 26 14.25 8.70 -8.53
N LEU A 27 12.96 8.94 -8.32
CA LEU A 27 12.25 10.06 -8.91
C LEU A 27 12.80 11.43 -8.45
N ILE A 28 12.92 11.65 -7.15
CA ILE A 28 13.44 12.91 -6.61
C ILE A 28 14.91 13.14 -6.97
N PRO A 29 15.81 12.13 -6.89
CA PRO A 29 17.17 12.24 -7.40
C PRO A 29 17.26 12.65 -8.88
N THR A 30 16.37 12.14 -9.74
CA THR A 30 16.32 12.55 -11.16
C THR A 30 16.08 14.05 -11.33
N PHE A 31 15.40 14.68 -10.37
CA PHE A 31 15.24 16.15 -10.35
C PHE A 31 16.49 16.91 -9.88
N GLY A 32 17.56 16.22 -9.50
CA GLY A 32 18.78 16.85 -8.93
C GLY A 32 18.50 17.55 -7.60
N MET A 33 17.57 17.04 -6.81
CA MET A 33 17.17 17.59 -5.51
C MET A 33 17.41 16.58 -4.39
N SER A 34 17.69 17.07 -3.17
CA SER A 34 17.63 16.22 -1.99
C SER A 34 16.17 15.97 -1.62
N CYS A 35 15.88 14.76 -1.09
CA CYS A 35 14.52 14.39 -0.64
C CYS A 35 13.98 15.41 0.37
N LYS A 36 14.79 15.81 1.35
CA LYS A 36 14.42 16.83 2.34
C LYS A 36 13.99 18.15 1.70
N THR A 37 14.74 18.63 0.71
CA THR A 37 14.42 19.88 0.01
C THR A 37 13.14 19.75 -0.79
N PHE A 38 12.97 18.63 -1.48
CA PHE A 38 11.76 18.36 -2.27
C PHE A 38 10.52 18.35 -1.38
N TRP A 39 10.50 17.52 -0.35
CA TRP A 39 9.35 17.38 0.53
C TRP A 39 8.98 18.66 1.28
N ASN A 40 9.99 19.41 1.75
CA ASN A 40 9.73 20.70 2.38
C ASN A 40 9.04 21.69 1.42
N LYS A 41 9.49 21.74 0.16
CA LYS A 41 8.89 22.62 -0.85
C LYS A 41 7.49 22.16 -1.25
N ALA A 42 7.29 20.86 -1.42
CA ALA A 42 5.98 20.29 -1.76
C ALA A 42 4.94 20.58 -0.65
N ASN A 43 5.32 20.39 0.62
CA ASN A 43 4.46 20.67 1.76
C ASN A 43 4.16 22.17 1.88
N THR A 44 5.18 23.04 1.80
CA THR A 44 4.99 24.50 1.83
C THR A 44 4.05 24.96 0.70
N PHE A 45 4.22 24.41 -0.49
CA PHE A 45 3.32 24.71 -1.61
C PHE A 45 1.88 24.27 -1.33
N GLY A 46 1.71 23.08 -0.76
CA GLY A 46 0.40 22.57 -0.36
C GLY A 46 -0.28 23.45 0.67
N ASP A 47 0.44 23.84 1.72
CA ASP A 47 -0.08 24.70 2.79
C ASP A 47 -0.51 26.07 2.25
N GLN A 48 0.31 26.70 1.40
CA GLN A 48 0.01 27.99 0.79
C GLN A 48 -1.20 27.97 -0.14
N ASN A 49 -1.52 26.84 -0.74
CA ASN A 49 -2.61 26.69 -1.69
C ASN A 49 -3.81 25.89 -1.12
N MET A 50 -3.79 25.58 0.17
CA MET A 50 -4.83 24.77 0.85
C MET A 50 -5.09 23.43 0.13
N MET A 51 -4.04 22.80 -0.37
CA MET A 51 -4.13 21.52 -1.08
C MET A 51 -4.05 20.36 -0.09
N GLU A 52 -4.77 19.29 -0.41
CA GLU A 52 -4.60 18.01 0.25
C GLU A 52 -3.18 17.46 -0.04
N GLN A 53 -2.57 16.83 0.97
CA GLN A 53 -1.15 16.48 0.97
C GLN A 53 -0.73 15.62 -0.23
N ILE A 54 -1.48 14.57 -0.57
CA ILE A 54 -1.14 13.66 -1.66
C ILE A 54 -1.28 14.38 -3.01
N THR A 55 -2.37 15.11 -3.19
CA THR A 55 -2.60 15.93 -4.39
C THR A 55 -1.50 16.99 -4.56
N SER A 56 -1.08 17.62 -3.45
CA SER A 56 0.02 18.58 -3.46
C SER A 56 1.34 17.95 -3.87
N SER A 57 1.66 16.77 -3.33
CA SER A 57 2.90 16.06 -3.69
C SER A 57 2.92 15.66 -5.17
N MET A 58 1.80 15.15 -5.71
CA MET A 58 1.66 14.84 -7.13
C MET A 58 1.84 16.09 -8.00
N TYR A 59 1.14 17.16 -7.66
CA TYR A 59 1.30 18.42 -8.40
C TYR A 59 2.75 18.93 -8.36
N TYR A 60 3.41 18.83 -7.20
CA TYR A 60 4.78 19.31 -7.07
C TYR A 60 5.79 18.47 -7.84
N VAL A 61 5.59 17.17 -7.95
CA VAL A 61 6.33 16.27 -8.87
C VAL A 61 6.15 16.73 -10.29
N PHE A 62 4.90 16.90 -10.75
CA PHE A 62 4.57 17.36 -12.10
C PHE A 62 5.18 18.72 -12.42
N LYS A 63 5.01 19.70 -11.52
CA LYS A 63 5.57 21.05 -11.64
C LYS A 63 7.10 21.01 -11.74
N THR A 64 7.76 20.24 -10.87
CA THR A 64 9.22 20.14 -10.83
C THR A 64 9.77 19.51 -12.11
N ALA A 65 9.15 18.46 -12.60
CA ALA A 65 9.52 17.83 -13.86
C ALA A 65 9.42 18.82 -15.03
N LYS A 66 8.31 19.56 -15.10
CA LYS A 66 8.09 20.60 -16.13
C LYS A 66 9.12 21.72 -16.05
N ASP A 67 9.39 22.26 -14.85
CA ASP A 67 10.36 23.33 -14.64
C ASP A 67 11.77 22.90 -15.05
N LYS A 68 12.11 21.64 -14.86
CA LYS A 68 13.41 21.04 -15.21
C LYS A 68 13.46 20.44 -16.63
N LYS A 69 12.36 20.48 -17.37
CA LYS A 69 12.24 19.88 -18.71
C LYS A 69 12.58 18.39 -18.74
N ILE A 70 12.15 17.67 -17.69
CA ILE A 70 12.29 16.23 -17.57
C ILE A 70 10.94 15.61 -17.99
N PRO A 71 10.87 14.79 -19.03
CA PRO A 71 9.66 14.10 -19.43
C PRO A 71 9.19 13.16 -18.31
N LEU A 72 7.99 13.36 -17.82
CA LEU A 72 7.41 12.53 -16.76
C LEU A 72 6.61 11.41 -17.41
N THR A 73 7.28 10.29 -17.71
CA THR A 73 6.70 9.17 -18.46
C THR A 73 6.48 7.95 -17.58
N ARG A 74 5.67 6.98 -18.06
CA ARG A 74 5.49 5.69 -17.37
C ARG A 74 6.80 4.96 -17.19
N GLU A 75 7.67 5.00 -18.21
CA GLU A 75 8.98 4.36 -18.20
C GLU A 75 9.89 4.95 -17.13
N LEU A 76 9.87 6.28 -16.96
CA LEU A 76 10.63 6.94 -15.88
C LEU A 76 10.19 6.44 -14.51
N PHE A 77 8.89 6.37 -14.25
CA PHE A 77 8.38 5.85 -12.99
C PHE A 77 8.74 4.37 -12.80
N PHE A 78 8.55 3.56 -13.83
CA PHE A 78 8.88 2.12 -13.79
C PHE A 78 10.35 1.88 -13.48
N GLU A 79 11.27 2.61 -14.12
CA GLU A 79 12.71 2.51 -13.84
C GLU A 79 13.04 2.91 -12.39
N CYS A 80 12.35 3.90 -11.83
CA CYS A 80 12.50 4.26 -10.41
C CYS A 80 12.13 3.07 -9.48
N GLY A 81 11.18 2.24 -9.87
CA GLY A 81 10.75 1.06 -9.11
C GLY A 81 11.84 0.03 -8.91
N LYS A 82 12.78 -0.09 -9.85
CA LYS A 82 13.91 -1.04 -9.76
C LYS A 82 14.90 -0.73 -8.64
N ASN A 83 14.88 0.50 -8.13
CA ASN A 83 15.81 0.96 -7.10
C ASN A 83 15.24 0.85 -5.66
N ILE A 84 14.02 0.38 -5.51
CA ILE A 84 13.36 0.31 -4.20
C ILE A 84 14.11 -0.65 -3.29
N GLN A 85 14.33 -0.20 -2.05
CA GLN A 85 14.88 -1.03 -1.00
C GLN A 85 13.77 -1.46 -0.05
N PHE A 86 13.69 -2.75 0.20
CA PHE A 86 12.69 -3.35 1.05
C PHE A 86 13.19 -3.54 2.48
N PHE A 87 12.26 -3.69 3.42
CA PHE A 87 12.59 -4.17 4.75
C PHE A 87 13.08 -5.62 4.70
N GLU A 88 13.79 -6.03 5.75
CA GLU A 88 14.35 -7.37 5.88
C GLU A 88 13.28 -8.45 5.69
N GLY A 89 13.58 -9.42 4.84
CA GLY A 89 12.73 -10.58 4.58
C GLY A 89 11.59 -10.37 3.58
N VAL A 90 11.28 -9.13 3.13
CA VAL A 90 10.16 -8.84 2.22
C VAL A 90 10.24 -9.63 0.92
N GLU A 91 11.43 -9.77 0.32
CA GLU A 91 11.58 -10.44 -0.98
C GLU A 91 11.23 -11.94 -0.93
N ASN A 92 11.43 -12.58 0.23
CA ASN A 92 11.12 -14.00 0.46
C ASN A 92 9.77 -14.23 1.15
N TRP A 93 9.14 -13.16 1.64
CA TRP A 93 7.91 -13.19 2.39
C TRP A 93 6.75 -13.85 1.63
N PHE A 94 6.51 -13.42 0.42
CA PHE A 94 5.31 -13.78 -0.36
C PHE A 94 5.28 -15.28 -0.67
N GLU A 95 6.40 -15.86 -1.14
CA GLU A 95 6.47 -17.28 -1.46
C GLU A 95 6.29 -18.15 -0.22
N ARG A 96 6.93 -17.76 0.90
CA ARG A 96 6.82 -18.49 2.17
C ARG A 96 5.39 -18.47 2.71
N ILE A 97 4.76 -17.31 2.74
CA ILE A 97 3.38 -17.15 3.26
C ILE A 97 2.36 -17.84 2.36
N ASN A 98 2.55 -17.82 1.05
CA ASN A 98 1.72 -18.57 0.12
C ASN A 98 1.84 -20.08 0.37
N HIS A 99 3.06 -20.58 0.51
CA HIS A 99 3.31 -22.00 0.81
C HIS A 99 2.63 -22.41 2.13
N TYR A 100 2.75 -21.59 3.17
CA TYR A 100 2.09 -21.85 4.45
C TYR A 100 0.55 -21.83 4.32
N GLY A 101 0.01 -20.90 3.55
CA GLY A 101 -1.44 -20.87 3.22
C GLY A 101 -1.89 -22.12 2.49
N ASP A 102 -1.11 -22.60 1.52
CA ASP A 102 -1.40 -23.82 0.77
C ASP A 102 -1.49 -25.07 1.66
N MET A 103 -0.63 -25.17 2.68
CA MET A 103 -0.71 -26.27 3.66
C MET A 103 -2.00 -26.26 4.49
N LEU A 104 -2.68 -25.13 4.57
CA LEU A 104 -3.93 -24.94 5.29
C LEU A 104 -5.17 -24.88 4.37
N ASP A 105 -5.04 -25.26 3.10
CA ASP A 105 -6.10 -25.16 2.07
C ASP A 105 -6.61 -23.73 1.86
N LEU A 106 -5.76 -22.70 2.07
CA LEU A 106 -6.05 -21.31 1.82
C LEU A 106 -5.49 -20.88 0.46
N GLU A 107 -6.18 -19.94 -0.20
CA GLU A 107 -5.70 -19.19 -1.36
C GLU A 107 -5.34 -17.77 -0.88
N ILE A 108 -4.04 -17.48 -0.77
CA ILE A 108 -3.57 -16.17 -0.31
C ILE A 108 -3.46 -15.23 -1.50
N GLU A 109 -4.15 -14.11 -1.42
CA GLU A 109 -4.09 -13.03 -2.42
C GLU A 109 -3.43 -11.80 -1.79
N HIS A 110 -2.42 -11.24 -2.47
CA HIS A 110 -1.70 -10.06 -2.02
C HIS A 110 -2.13 -8.82 -2.78
N TYR A 111 -2.39 -7.74 -2.07
CA TYR A 111 -2.84 -6.46 -2.60
C TYR A 111 -2.01 -5.31 -2.04
N VAL A 112 -1.79 -4.28 -2.84
CA VAL A 112 -1.20 -3.02 -2.38
C VAL A 112 -2.23 -1.90 -2.48
N ILE A 113 -2.34 -1.09 -1.43
CA ILE A 113 -3.12 0.17 -1.43
C ILE A 113 -2.19 1.27 -0.91
N SER A 114 -1.60 2.04 -1.82
CA SER A 114 -0.56 3.02 -1.52
C SER A 114 -0.93 4.44 -1.94
N ALA A 115 -0.52 5.43 -1.14
CA ALA A 115 -0.54 6.84 -1.55
C ALA A 115 0.63 7.21 -2.49
N GLY A 116 1.55 6.28 -2.74
CA GLY A 116 2.61 6.41 -3.75
C GLY A 116 2.14 6.10 -5.17
N TYR A 117 3.06 6.09 -6.11
CA TYR A 117 2.77 5.90 -7.54
C TYR A 117 2.69 4.43 -7.92
N GLU A 118 1.59 4.07 -8.56
CA GLU A 118 1.38 2.72 -9.07
C GLU A 118 2.48 2.32 -10.05
N GLU A 119 2.83 3.21 -10.98
CA GLU A 119 3.83 2.95 -12.01
C GLU A 119 5.22 2.65 -11.41
N ILE A 120 5.56 3.22 -10.25
CA ILE A 120 6.79 2.88 -9.53
C ILE A 120 6.70 1.45 -8.96
N ILE A 121 5.55 1.11 -8.37
CA ILE A 121 5.35 -0.24 -7.81
C ILE A 121 5.35 -1.30 -8.93
N GLU A 122 4.81 -0.97 -10.11
CA GLU A 122 4.85 -1.86 -11.29
C GLU A 122 6.30 -2.22 -11.70
N GLY A 123 7.27 -1.35 -11.45
CA GLY A 123 8.70 -1.58 -11.73
C GLY A 123 9.46 -2.35 -10.65
N CYS A 124 8.89 -2.59 -9.48
CA CYS A 124 9.61 -3.17 -8.36
C CYS A 124 9.74 -4.71 -8.43
N ALA A 125 10.77 -5.25 -7.78
CA ALA A 125 11.11 -6.68 -7.82
C ALA A 125 10.00 -7.60 -7.28
N ILE A 126 9.14 -7.10 -6.38
CA ILE A 126 8.09 -7.89 -5.74
C ILE A 126 6.72 -7.75 -6.43
N ARG A 127 6.61 -6.98 -7.52
CA ARG A 127 5.35 -6.76 -8.25
C ARG A 127 4.64 -8.06 -8.64
N LYS A 128 5.39 -9.06 -9.02
CA LYS A 128 4.87 -10.37 -9.47
C LYS A 128 3.97 -11.08 -8.45
N TYR A 129 4.06 -10.72 -7.18
CA TYR A 129 3.26 -11.34 -6.13
C TYR A 129 1.91 -10.65 -5.90
N PHE A 130 1.73 -9.42 -6.38
CA PHE A 130 0.52 -8.67 -6.15
C PHE A 130 -0.54 -8.99 -7.20
N LYS A 131 -1.72 -9.38 -6.74
CA LYS A 131 -2.90 -9.55 -7.59
C LYS A 131 -3.34 -8.21 -8.16
N GLU A 132 -3.43 -7.18 -7.31
CA GLU A 132 -3.72 -5.81 -7.71
C GLU A 132 -2.89 -4.80 -6.90
N VAL A 133 -2.56 -3.70 -7.58
CA VAL A 133 -1.91 -2.53 -6.99
C VAL A 133 -2.82 -1.32 -7.18
N TYR A 134 -3.22 -0.69 -6.10
CA TYR A 134 -3.99 0.54 -6.08
C TYR A 134 -3.10 1.67 -5.60
N GLY A 135 -2.62 2.50 -6.52
CA GLY A 135 -1.73 3.63 -6.26
C GLY A 135 -2.21 4.91 -6.92
N CYS A 136 -1.58 6.03 -6.62
CA CYS A 136 -1.73 7.25 -7.41
C CYS A 136 -1.22 7.01 -8.84
N ALA A 137 -1.83 7.65 -9.82
CA ALA A 137 -1.44 7.52 -11.22
C ALA A 137 -1.68 8.83 -11.97
N TYR A 138 -0.92 9.04 -13.05
CA TYR A 138 -1.17 10.13 -14.00
C TYR A 138 -1.94 9.64 -15.23
N ALA A 139 -2.68 10.56 -15.85
CA ALA A 139 -3.07 10.46 -17.25
C ALA A 139 -1.89 10.93 -18.12
N TYR A 140 -1.74 10.32 -19.28
CA TYR A 140 -0.64 10.58 -20.20
C TYR A 140 -1.21 11.03 -21.55
N ASP A 141 -0.52 11.96 -22.20
CA ASP A 141 -0.86 12.42 -23.54
C ASP A 141 -0.36 11.44 -24.64
N ASP A 142 -0.57 11.81 -25.89
CA ASP A 142 -0.18 11.00 -27.05
C ASP A 142 1.36 10.82 -27.19
N LYS A 143 2.15 11.63 -26.48
CA LYS A 143 3.61 11.50 -26.41
C LYS A 143 4.07 10.63 -25.24
N GLY A 144 3.12 10.17 -24.41
CA GLY A 144 3.42 9.41 -23.20
C GLY A 144 3.88 10.27 -22.01
N GLU A 145 3.68 11.60 -22.06
CA GLU A 145 4.02 12.49 -20.96
C GLU A 145 2.81 12.70 -20.03
N ALA A 146 3.06 12.73 -18.72
CA ALA A 146 2.03 12.96 -17.71
C ALA A 146 1.40 14.35 -17.87
N VAL A 147 0.07 14.43 -17.85
CA VAL A 147 -0.68 15.68 -18.02
C VAL A 147 -1.58 16.03 -16.86
N TRP A 148 -2.14 15.04 -16.17
CA TRP A 148 -3.10 15.24 -15.10
C TRP A 148 -3.12 14.04 -14.12
N PRO A 149 -3.39 14.22 -12.82
CA PRO A 149 -3.66 13.09 -11.94
C PRO A 149 -4.89 12.30 -12.39
N ALA A 150 -4.70 11.05 -12.81
CA ALA A 150 -5.79 10.15 -13.18
C ALA A 150 -6.45 9.52 -11.95
N ARG A 151 -5.65 9.28 -10.89
CA ARG A 151 -6.10 8.69 -9.65
C ARG A 151 -5.26 9.22 -8.49
N VAL A 152 -5.95 9.58 -7.39
CA VAL A 152 -5.33 10.01 -6.13
C VAL A 152 -5.79 9.06 -5.03
N VAL A 153 -4.84 8.42 -4.37
CA VAL A 153 -5.10 7.53 -3.23
C VAL A 153 -4.65 8.24 -1.95
N ASN A 154 -5.60 8.54 -1.09
CA ASN A 154 -5.38 9.26 0.16
C ASN A 154 -6.06 8.57 1.35
N TYR A 155 -6.12 9.25 2.49
CA TYR A 155 -6.65 8.73 3.76
C TYR A 155 -8.03 8.07 3.66
N SER A 156 -8.95 8.68 2.91
CA SER A 156 -10.32 8.19 2.78
C SER A 156 -10.49 7.25 1.59
N THR A 157 -9.81 7.52 0.48
CA THR A 157 -9.96 6.69 -0.72
C THR A 157 -9.29 5.31 -0.57
N LYS A 158 -8.32 5.12 0.35
CA LYS A 158 -7.80 3.78 0.67
C LYS A 158 -8.93 2.80 1.04
N THR A 159 -9.95 3.23 1.77
CA THR A 159 -11.04 2.36 2.22
C THR A 159 -11.94 1.85 1.10
N GLN A 160 -12.10 2.60 0.01
CA GLN A 160 -12.88 2.12 -1.15
C GLN A 160 -12.27 0.89 -1.80
N TYR A 161 -10.92 0.80 -1.81
CA TYR A 161 -10.24 -0.36 -2.39
C TYR A 161 -10.41 -1.61 -1.53
N LEU A 162 -10.53 -1.47 -0.21
CA LEU A 162 -10.93 -2.58 0.66
C LEU A 162 -12.32 -3.12 0.28
N SER A 163 -13.26 -2.22 -0.05
CA SER A 163 -14.59 -2.62 -0.52
C SER A 163 -14.52 -3.31 -1.90
N LYS A 164 -13.64 -2.87 -2.79
CA LYS A 164 -13.40 -3.54 -4.08
C LYS A 164 -12.85 -4.96 -3.88
N ILE A 165 -11.84 -5.13 -3.03
CA ILE A 165 -11.27 -6.45 -2.69
C ILE A 165 -12.35 -7.34 -2.07
N ASN A 166 -13.13 -6.81 -1.12
CA ASN A 166 -14.20 -7.51 -0.44
C ASN A 166 -15.25 -8.10 -1.42
N LYS A 167 -15.61 -7.30 -2.41
CA LYS A 167 -16.62 -7.66 -3.44
C LYS A 167 -16.03 -8.35 -4.68
N GLY A 168 -14.72 -8.50 -4.78
CA GLY A 168 -14.07 -9.08 -5.95
C GLY A 168 -14.18 -8.23 -7.22
N LEU A 169 -14.27 -6.91 -7.08
CA LEU A 169 -14.44 -5.97 -8.19
C LEU A 169 -13.13 -5.69 -8.88
N GLY A 170 -13.20 -5.44 -10.20
CA GLY A 170 -12.06 -4.96 -10.97
C GLY A 170 -11.60 -3.57 -10.52
N LYS A 171 -10.35 -3.25 -10.82
CA LYS A 171 -9.69 -2.00 -10.40
C LYS A 171 -10.45 -0.73 -10.82
N LEU A 172 -11.01 -0.72 -12.02
CA LEU A 172 -11.74 0.42 -12.60
C LEU A 172 -13.25 0.37 -12.36
N ASP A 173 -13.75 -0.65 -11.67
CA ASP A 173 -15.18 -0.74 -11.35
C ASP A 173 -15.51 0.09 -10.11
N ASP A 174 -15.78 1.38 -10.32
CA ASP A 174 -16.17 2.29 -9.24
C ASP A 174 -17.66 2.22 -8.91
N ARG A 175 -18.51 1.78 -9.85
CA ARG A 175 -19.96 1.69 -9.63
C ARG A 175 -20.32 0.51 -8.74
N GLY A 176 -19.72 -0.64 -8.96
CA GLY A 176 -19.94 -1.85 -8.19
C GLY A 176 -19.66 -1.71 -6.68
N VAL A 177 -18.84 -0.73 -6.28
CA VAL A 177 -18.58 -0.46 -4.85
C VAL A 177 -19.88 -0.14 -4.09
N ASN A 178 -20.81 0.57 -4.71
CA ASN A 178 -22.08 1.01 -4.11
C ASN A 178 -23.25 0.05 -4.37
N GLU A 179 -23.10 -0.94 -5.27
CA GLU A 179 -24.13 -1.95 -5.49
C GLU A 179 -24.25 -2.86 -4.27
N PHE A 180 -25.48 -3.25 -3.95
CA PHE A 180 -25.71 -4.18 -2.85
C PHE A 180 -25.18 -5.57 -3.22
N MET A 181 -24.42 -6.18 -2.29
CA MET A 181 -23.95 -7.56 -2.37
C MET A 181 -24.11 -8.19 -0.99
N PRO A 182 -24.88 -9.27 -0.86
CA PRO A 182 -25.03 -10.02 0.40
C PRO A 182 -23.65 -10.43 0.96
N ASP A 183 -23.53 -10.51 2.28
CA ASP A 183 -22.23 -10.81 2.92
C ASP A 183 -21.71 -12.21 2.54
N GLU A 184 -22.61 -13.17 2.38
CA GLU A 184 -22.32 -14.55 1.97
C GLU A 184 -21.83 -14.70 0.52
N GLU A 185 -22.12 -13.72 -0.34
CA GLU A 185 -21.67 -13.70 -1.73
C GLU A 185 -20.30 -13.03 -1.91
N ARG A 186 -19.80 -12.37 -0.85
CA ARG A 186 -18.51 -11.64 -0.93
C ARG A 186 -17.35 -12.61 -1.02
N PRO A 187 -16.52 -12.52 -2.08
CA PRO A 187 -15.39 -13.43 -2.28
C PRO A 187 -14.37 -13.41 -1.13
N ILE A 188 -14.11 -12.22 -0.57
CA ILE A 188 -13.18 -12.03 0.55
C ILE A 188 -13.85 -11.11 1.59
N PRO A 189 -14.61 -11.67 2.56
CA PRO A 189 -15.18 -10.89 3.65
C PRO A 189 -14.08 -10.26 4.50
N PHE A 190 -14.38 -9.16 5.20
CA PHE A 190 -13.41 -8.47 6.05
C PHE A 190 -12.78 -9.38 7.11
N THR A 191 -13.51 -10.38 7.59
CA THR A 191 -13.00 -11.41 8.50
C THR A 191 -11.82 -12.20 7.95
N ARG A 192 -11.61 -12.19 6.62
CA ARG A 192 -10.51 -12.87 5.92
C ARG A 192 -9.48 -11.87 5.35
N MET A 193 -9.36 -10.70 5.97
CA MET A 193 -8.38 -9.69 5.58
C MET A 193 -7.38 -9.43 6.69
N ILE A 194 -6.11 -9.25 6.30
CA ILE A 194 -5.05 -8.73 7.17
C ILE A 194 -4.50 -7.47 6.50
N TYR A 195 -4.57 -6.32 7.17
CA TYR A 195 -4.08 -5.05 6.66
C TYR A 195 -2.79 -4.63 7.37
N PHE A 196 -1.78 -4.25 6.60
CA PHE A 196 -0.50 -3.74 7.07
C PHE A 196 -0.33 -2.28 6.67
N GLY A 197 0.10 -1.42 7.60
CA GLY A 197 0.42 -0.03 7.29
C GLY A 197 1.25 0.59 8.40
N ASP A 198 1.98 1.67 8.08
CA ASP A 198 2.87 2.34 9.03
C ASP A 198 2.34 3.68 9.52
N GLY A 199 1.42 4.28 8.78
CA GLY A 199 1.12 5.69 8.85
C GLY A 199 -0.29 6.07 9.28
N MET A 200 -0.45 7.39 9.45
CA MET A 200 -1.75 8.00 9.76
C MET A 200 -2.74 7.82 8.61
N THR A 201 -2.24 7.69 7.38
CA THR A 201 -3.06 7.47 6.18
C THR A 201 -3.77 6.12 6.20
N ASP A 202 -3.25 5.14 6.94
CA ASP A 202 -3.77 3.78 7.01
C ASP A 202 -4.82 3.58 8.10
N ILE A 203 -4.89 4.49 9.07
CA ILE A 203 -5.78 4.33 10.24
C ILE A 203 -7.24 4.06 9.83
N PRO A 204 -7.86 4.77 8.86
CA PRO A 204 -9.23 4.45 8.45
C PRO A 204 -9.37 3.03 7.92
N SER A 205 -8.43 2.56 7.11
CA SER A 205 -8.38 1.20 6.56
C SER A 205 -8.17 0.14 7.64
N MET A 206 -7.20 0.35 8.54
CA MET A 206 -6.93 -0.53 9.67
C MET A 206 -8.16 -0.70 10.57
N ARG A 207 -8.83 0.42 10.90
CA ARG A 207 -10.05 0.40 11.71
C ARG A 207 -11.19 -0.32 11.02
N LEU A 208 -11.36 -0.13 9.70
CA LEU A 208 -12.39 -0.77 8.92
C LEU A 208 -12.21 -2.29 8.93
N VAL A 209 -11.00 -2.78 8.62
CA VAL A 209 -10.68 -4.21 8.64
C VAL A 209 -10.88 -4.80 10.04
N LYS A 210 -10.32 -4.16 11.08
CA LYS A 210 -10.49 -4.61 12.48
C LYS A 210 -11.96 -4.66 12.89
N LYS A 211 -12.75 -3.61 12.57
CA LYS A 211 -14.18 -3.57 12.90
C LYS A 211 -14.98 -4.63 12.17
N GLY A 212 -14.55 -4.99 10.96
CA GLY A 212 -15.13 -6.06 10.15
C GLY A 212 -14.73 -7.47 10.58
N GLY A 213 -13.96 -7.63 11.67
CA GLY A 213 -13.53 -8.92 12.20
C GLY A 213 -12.23 -9.47 11.62
N GLY A 214 -11.57 -8.73 10.73
CA GLY A 214 -10.23 -9.05 10.24
C GLY A 214 -9.12 -8.53 11.16
N TYR A 215 -7.87 -8.65 10.72
CA TYR A 215 -6.72 -8.20 11.47
C TYR A 215 -6.06 -6.97 10.84
N SER A 216 -5.53 -6.10 11.69
CA SER A 216 -4.74 -4.95 11.25
C SER A 216 -3.47 -4.83 12.08
N ILE A 217 -2.36 -4.57 11.39
CA ILE A 217 -1.01 -4.53 11.93
C ILE A 217 -0.42 -3.15 11.61
N ALA A 218 -0.17 -2.36 12.65
CA ALA A 218 0.63 -1.15 12.53
C ALA A 218 2.10 -1.56 12.53
N VAL A 219 2.78 -1.39 11.39
CA VAL A 219 4.21 -1.65 11.31
C VAL A 219 5.02 -0.40 11.63
N TYR A 220 6.24 -0.57 12.09
CA TYR A 220 7.17 0.54 12.33
C TYR A 220 8.59 0.14 11.97
N LYS A 221 9.37 1.11 11.49
CA LYS A 221 10.77 0.88 11.16
C LYS A 221 11.54 0.37 12.38
N PRO A 222 12.22 -0.80 12.27
CA PRO A 222 13.00 -1.35 13.38
C PRO A 222 14.02 -0.33 13.95
N LYS A 223 14.18 -0.32 15.27
CA LYS A 223 15.11 0.55 16.00
C LYS A 223 14.86 2.07 15.82
N SER A 224 13.66 2.47 15.37
CA SER A 224 13.28 3.88 15.20
C SER A 224 12.36 4.38 16.31
N GLN A 225 12.13 5.70 16.34
CA GLN A 225 11.14 6.32 17.24
C GLN A 225 9.69 6.08 16.79
N ASP A 226 9.47 5.56 15.57
CA ASP A 226 8.14 5.29 15.02
C ASP A 226 7.39 4.22 15.81
N LYS A 227 8.12 3.37 16.55
CA LYS A 227 7.54 2.45 17.55
C LYS A 227 6.55 3.14 18.48
N LYS A 228 6.86 4.37 18.92
CA LYS A 228 5.97 5.12 19.84
C LYS A 228 4.63 5.45 19.20
N LYS A 229 4.63 5.79 17.90
CA LYS A 229 3.41 6.08 17.13
C LYS A 229 2.57 4.81 16.97
N ALA A 230 3.18 3.71 16.51
CA ALA A 230 2.50 2.43 16.32
C ALA A 230 1.90 1.89 17.63
N VAL A 231 2.65 1.95 18.73
CA VAL A 231 2.16 1.55 20.07
C VAL A 231 1.02 2.46 20.55
N LYS A 232 1.03 3.76 20.22
CA LYS A 232 -0.09 4.65 20.51
C LYS A 232 -1.35 4.23 19.76
N ILE A 233 -1.24 3.94 18.44
CA ILE A 233 -2.35 3.47 17.61
C ILE A 233 -2.95 2.16 18.19
N LEU A 234 -2.09 1.25 18.67
CA LEU A 234 -2.52 0.04 19.37
C LEU A 234 -3.26 0.34 20.68
N LYS A 235 -2.70 1.19 21.55
CA LYS A 235 -3.32 1.60 22.83
C LYS A 235 -4.66 2.30 22.62
N ASP A 236 -4.79 3.07 21.55
CA ASP A 236 -6.04 3.73 21.15
C ASP A 236 -7.08 2.72 20.59
N GLY A 237 -6.77 1.42 20.57
CA GLY A 237 -7.65 0.36 20.11
C GLY A 237 -7.90 0.34 18.59
N ARG A 238 -7.09 1.04 17.81
CA ARG A 238 -7.31 1.22 16.36
C ARG A 238 -6.79 0.06 15.51
N VAL A 239 -5.84 -0.71 16.04
CA VAL A 239 -5.25 -1.90 15.37
C VAL A 239 -5.24 -3.10 16.31
N ASN A 240 -4.95 -4.29 15.79
CA ASN A 240 -4.79 -5.50 16.58
C ASN A 240 -3.35 -5.64 17.09
N PHE A 241 -2.36 -5.26 16.27
CA PHE A 241 -0.94 -5.41 16.59
C PHE A 241 -0.13 -4.18 16.20
N ALA A 242 1.00 -3.97 16.86
CA ALA A 242 2.02 -2.99 16.51
C ALA A 242 3.38 -3.68 16.52
N LEU A 243 3.96 -3.91 15.33
CA LEU A 243 5.11 -4.80 15.13
C LEU A 243 6.22 -4.09 14.34
N PRO A 244 7.50 -4.46 14.53
CA PRO A 244 8.57 -3.98 13.66
C PRO A 244 8.35 -4.49 12.23
N ALA A 245 8.71 -3.68 11.22
CA ALA A 245 8.71 -4.08 9.81
C ALA A 245 9.88 -5.03 9.53
N ASP A 246 9.74 -6.26 9.97
CA ASP A 246 10.66 -7.38 9.80
C ASP A 246 9.86 -8.59 9.34
N TYR A 247 10.08 -8.99 8.08
CA TYR A 247 9.30 -10.02 7.40
C TYR A 247 10.06 -11.36 7.30
N ARG A 248 11.16 -11.51 8.05
CA ARG A 248 11.92 -12.78 8.08
C ARG A 248 11.10 -13.88 8.74
N GLU A 249 11.48 -15.11 8.45
CA GLU A 249 10.92 -16.30 9.07
C GLU A 249 11.08 -16.25 10.59
N ASP A 250 10.07 -16.73 11.32
CA ASP A 250 9.99 -16.77 12.78
C ASP A 250 9.99 -15.40 13.49
N GLU A 251 10.04 -14.29 12.75
CA GLU A 251 9.89 -12.96 13.33
C GLU A 251 8.41 -12.65 13.68
N GLN A 252 8.18 -11.53 14.37
CA GLN A 252 6.87 -11.22 14.95
C GLN A 252 5.75 -11.13 13.91
N ILE A 253 6.02 -10.52 12.73
CA ILE A 253 5.03 -10.45 11.64
C ILE A 253 4.70 -11.85 11.14
N ASP A 254 5.73 -12.66 10.88
CA ASP A 254 5.59 -14.02 10.40
C ASP A 254 4.75 -14.88 11.35
N THR A 255 5.08 -14.86 12.63
CA THR A 255 4.34 -15.57 13.69
C THR A 255 2.89 -15.13 13.78
N VAL A 256 2.63 -13.81 13.79
CA VAL A 256 1.26 -13.29 13.90
C VAL A 256 0.41 -13.68 12.70
N VAL A 257 0.96 -13.60 11.48
CA VAL A 257 0.21 -13.93 10.26
C VAL A 257 -0.07 -15.42 10.17
N THR A 258 0.92 -16.28 10.42
CA THR A 258 0.75 -17.74 10.36
C THR A 258 -0.24 -18.25 11.41
N VAL A 259 -0.19 -17.72 12.63
CA VAL A 259 -1.21 -18.02 13.68
C VAL A 259 -2.58 -17.50 13.25
N SER A 260 -2.68 -16.31 12.67
CA SER A 260 -3.97 -15.76 12.21
C SER A 260 -4.64 -16.64 11.16
N TYR A 261 -3.89 -17.30 10.28
CA TYR A 261 -4.45 -18.19 9.26
C TYR A 261 -5.30 -19.34 9.84
N THR A 262 -4.93 -19.86 11.01
CA THR A 262 -5.70 -20.90 11.68
C THR A 262 -7.10 -20.41 12.09
N HIS A 263 -7.25 -19.14 12.41
CA HIS A 263 -8.53 -18.51 12.73
C HIS A 263 -9.32 -18.07 11.50
N LEU A 264 -8.64 -17.75 10.39
CA LEU A 264 -9.27 -17.29 9.15
C LEU A 264 -9.87 -18.43 8.32
N ARG A 265 -9.52 -19.69 8.65
CA ARG A 265 -10.07 -20.91 8.04
C ARG A 265 -11.51 -21.20 8.52
N ALA A 266 -11.87 -20.79 9.72
CA ALA A 266 -13.16 -21.02 10.34
C ALA A 266 -14.24 -20.08 9.77
#